data_d8a6a2781d2bc74eacae39d015d89640
#
_entry.id   d8a6a2781d2bc74eacae39d015d89640
#
_cell.length_a   1.000
_cell.length_b   1.000
_cell.length_c   1.000
_cell.angle_alpha   90.00
_cell.angle_beta   90.00
_cell.angle_gamma   90.00
#
_symmetry.space_group_name_H-M   'P 1'
#
loop_
_entity.id
_entity.type
_entity.pdbx_description
1 polymer ?
#
loop_
_entity_poly.entity_id
_entity_poly.type
_entity_poly.pdbx_seq_one_letter_code
_entity_poly.pdbx_strand_id
1 'polypeptide(L)'
;MRRTPFRLAEWGFFVARQAHGRTKKMSETWNKRTQMVHGGTRRSQYNEVSEAIFLTQGFVYETAEQAEARFVQAGPDEFIYARYGNPTVAMFEDRIAMLEGAEDAFATASGMAAVSGALISMLKAGDHVVSAKALFGSCLYILETILTGFGVEVTFVDGTDLDQWRAAVRPDTKAVFFESMSNP
;
A
#
# COMPACT_ATOMS: atom_id res chain seq x y z
N MET A 1 -25.90 -18.54 13.26
CA MET A 1 -25.55 -17.28 12.56
C MET A 1 -24.11 -17.42 12.03
N ARG A 2 -23.95 -17.62 10.75
CA ARG A 2 -22.63 -17.76 10.10
C ARG A 2 -22.07 -16.36 9.89
N ARG A 3 -20.90 -16.07 10.48
CA ARG A 3 -20.16 -14.82 10.26
C ARG A 3 -19.59 -14.85 8.84
N THR A 4 -20.01 -13.94 8.02
CA THR A 4 -19.44 -13.68 6.69
C THR A 4 -18.03 -13.09 6.87
N PRO A 5 -16.99 -13.62 6.22
CA PRO A 5 -15.68 -12.99 6.27
C PRO A 5 -15.73 -11.65 5.55
N PHE A 6 -15.05 -10.66 6.13
CA PHE A 6 -14.82 -9.36 5.50
C PHE A 6 -14.24 -9.56 4.10
N ARG A 7 -15.01 -9.26 3.07
CA ARG A 7 -14.49 -9.19 1.69
C ARG A 7 -13.95 -7.78 1.47
N LEU A 8 -12.65 -7.65 1.37
CA LEU A 8 -11.96 -6.52 0.74
C LEU A 8 -12.15 -6.63 -0.79
N ALA A 9 -13.34 -6.38 -1.28
CA ALA A 9 -13.59 -6.31 -2.71
C ALA A 9 -14.90 -5.56 -2.94
N GLU A 10 -14.77 -4.32 -3.33
CA GLU A 10 -15.66 -3.64 -4.30
C GLU A 10 -15.42 -2.12 -4.31
N TRP A 11 -14.17 -1.69 -4.63
CA TRP A 11 -13.93 -0.32 -5.07
C TRP A 11 -12.96 -0.37 -6.26
N GLY A 12 -13.54 -0.34 -7.46
CA GLY A 12 -12.80 -0.20 -8.69
C GLY A 12 -12.13 1.17 -8.78
N PHE A 13 -10.86 1.21 -8.45
CA PHE A 13 -9.81 2.11 -8.92
C PHE A 13 -8.45 1.69 -8.32
N PHE A 14 -8.29 0.41 -8.04
CA PHE A 14 -6.96 -0.16 -8.00
C PHE A 14 -6.66 -0.65 -9.41
N VAL A 15 -5.69 -0.02 -10.08
CA VAL A 15 -4.97 -0.70 -11.14
C VAL A 15 -4.28 -1.86 -10.41
N ALA A 16 -4.90 -3.03 -10.44
CA ALA A 16 -4.30 -4.23 -9.91
C ALA A 16 -3.04 -4.46 -10.74
N ARG A 17 -1.88 -4.10 -10.21
CA ARG A 17 -0.62 -4.62 -10.71
C ARG A 17 -0.74 -6.12 -10.58
N GLN A 18 -0.84 -6.81 -11.71
CA GLN A 18 -0.80 -8.26 -11.70
C GLN A 18 0.49 -8.70 -11.00
N ALA A 19 0.33 -9.42 -9.90
CA ALA A 19 1.44 -9.94 -9.12
C ALA A 19 2.42 -10.66 -10.05
N HIS A 20 3.69 -10.29 -9.98
CA HIS A 20 4.78 -10.79 -10.81
C HIS A 20 4.97 -12.30 -10.62
N GLY A 21 4.43 -13.11 -11.53
CA GLY A 21 4.37 -14.56 -11.39
C GLY A 21 5.69 -15.31 -11.51
N ARG A 22 6.83 -14.67 -11.83
CA ARG A 22 8.12 -15.37 -12.03
C ARG A 22 9.12 -15.19 -10.88
N THR A 23 9.21 -14.05 -10.26
CA THR A 23 10.10 -13.80 -9.12
C THR A 23 9.56 -14.35 -7.81
N LYS A 24 8.24 -14.47 -7.67
CA LYS A 24 7.57 -14.90 -6.45
C LYS A 24 7.91 -16.34 -6.05
N LYS A 25 7.99 -17.29 -7.00
CA LYS A 25 8.21 -18.72 -6.70
C LYS A 25 9.61 -19.07 -6.17
N MET A 26 10.68 -18.42 -6.62
CA MET A 26 12.03 -18.68 -6.11
C MET A 26 12.29 -17.97 -4.77
N SER A 27 11.73 -16.80 -4.57
CA SER A 27 11.93 -16.00 -3.36
C SER A 27 11.15 -16.53 -2.16
N GLU A 28 10.06 -17.25 -2.34
CA GLU A 28 9.27 -17.86 -1.26
C GLU A 28 10.04 -18.91 -0.46
N THR A 29 11.05 -19.55 -1.05
CA THR A 29 11.92 -20.53 -0.38
C THR A 29 13.12 -19.89 0.33
N TRP A 30 13.40 -18.62 0.09
CA TRP A 30 14.53 -17.94 0.68
C TRP A 30 14.23 -17.47 2.11
N ASN A 31 15.25 -17.51 2.97
CA ASN A 31 15.12 -16.89 4.27
C ASN A 31 15.02 -15.35 4.14
N LYS A 32 14.50 -14.68 5.16
CA LYS A 32 14.27 -13.22 5.13
C LYS A 32 15.52 -12.41 4.81
N ARG A 33 16.71 -12.82 5.28
CA ARG A 33 17.96 -12.13 4.97
C ARG A 33 18.32 -12.19 3.49
N THR A 34 18.13 -13.34 2.87
CA THR A 34 18.33 -13.51 1.42
C THR A 34 17.29 -12.71 0.61
N GLN A 35 16.04 -12.69 1.07
CA GLN A 35 14.97 -11.89 0.46
C GLN A 35 15.30 -10.38 0.51
N MET A 36 15.87 -9.88 1.61
CA MET A 36 16.26 -8.48 1.74
C MET A 36 17.34 -8.07 0.73
N VAL A 37 18.23 -8.98 0.36
CA VAL A 37 19.34 -8.70 -0.55
C VAL A 37 18.98 -8.93 -2.01
N HIS A 38 18.21 -9.97 -2.30
CA HIS A 38 17.99 -10.44 -3.67
C HIS A 38 16.52 -10.39 -4.11
N GLY A 39 15.60 -10.18 -3.17
CA GLY A 39 14.18 -10.16 -3.46
C GLY A 39 13.76 -8.93 -4.26
N GLY A 40 12.82 -9.10 -5.20
CA GLY A 40 12.31 -8.02 -6.02
C GLY A 40 13.29 -7.43 -7.03
N THR A 41 14.55 -7.93 -7.11
CA THR A 41 15.56 -7.38 -8.02
C THR A 41 15.18 -7.62 -9.48
N ARG A 42 15.10 -6.54 -10.26
CA ARG A 42 14.90 -6.52 -11.71
C ARG A 42 16.23 -6.21 -12.37
N ARG A 43 16.79 -7.18 -13.05
CA ARG A 43 18.07 -7.01 -13.74
C ARG A 43 17.86 -6.39 -15.11
N SER A 44 18.76 -5.49 -15.48
CA SER A 44 18.81 -4.95 -16.84
C SER A 44 19.41 -5.98 -17.81
N GLN A 45 19.58 -5.59 -19.04
CA GLN A 45 20.26 -6.39 -20.06
C GLN A 45 21.72 -6.76 -19.71
N TYR A 46 22.31 -6.09 -18.72
CA TYR A 46 23.70 -6.33 -18.28
C TYR A 46 23.83 -7.33 -17.15
N ASN A 47 22.70 -7.81 -16.59
CA ASN A 47 22.67 -8.79 -15.49
C ASN A 47 23.51 -8.36 -14.27
N GLU A 48 23.48 -7.10 -13.91
CA GLU A 48 24.18 -6.51 -12.78
C GLU A 48 23.81 -7.20 -11.45
N VAL A 49 24.75 -7.23 -10.51
CA VAL A 49 24.54 -7.85 -9.18
C VAL A 49 23.65 -7.00 -8.31
N SER A 50 23.89 -5.68 -8.27
CA SER A 50 23.09 -4.71 -7.51
C SER A 50 21.95 -4.16 -8.35
N GLU A 51 20.92 -3.66 -7.72
CA GLU A 51 19.82 -2.99 -8.43
C GLU A 51 20.31 -1.77 -9.20
N ALA A 52 19.90 -1.65 -10.45
CA ALA A 52 20.09 -0.43 -11.23
C ALA A 52 19.12 0.66 -10.74
N ILE A 53 19.58 1.91 -10.73
CA ILE A 53 18.76 3.08 -10.45
C ILE A 53 18.30 3.71 -11.76
N PHE A 54 17.00 3.70 -12.01
CA PHE A 54 16.39 4.25 -13.22
C PHE A 54 15.94 5.69 -12.98
N LEU A 55 16.86 6.63 -13.22
CA LEU A 55 16.60 8.08 -13.12
C LEU A 55 15.93 8.61 -14.38
N THR A 56 14.74 8.11 -14.66
CA THR A 56 13.95 8.54 -15.81
C THR A 56 12.49 8.76 -15.41
N GLN A 57 11.82 9.64 -16.14
CA GLN A 57 10.38 9.85 -15.98
C GLN A 57 9.55 9.26 -17.13
N GLY A 58 10.15 9.02 -18.30
CA GLY A 58 9.47 8.48 -19.49
C GLY A 58 10.17 7.25 -20.02
N PHE A 59 9.44 6.48 -20.80
CA PHE A 59 9.90 5.25 -21.43
C PHE A 59 9.57 5.29 -22.93
N VAL A 60 10.42 4.69 -23.76
CA VAL A 60 10.21 4.63 -25.21
C VAL A 60 9.38 3.41 -25.60
N TYR A 61 8.76 3.51 -26.77
CA TYR A 61 7.97 2.45 -27.38
C TYR A 61 8.51 2.19 -28.78
N GLU A 62 8.41 0.96 -29.24
CA GLU A 62 8.86 0.59 -30.58
C GLU A 62 7.85 1.05 -31.65
N THR A 63 6.54 0.99 -31.31
CA THR A 63 5.46 1.40 -32.21
C THR A 63 4.39 2.18 -31.46
N ALA A 64 3.55 2.91 -32.21
CA ALA A 64 2.41 3.64 -31.65
C ALA A 64 1.36 2.68 -31.04
N GLU A 65 1.16 1.53 -31.66
CA GLU A 65 0.23 0.50 -31.18
C GLU A 65 0.71 -0.11 -29.85
N GLN A 66 2.02 -0.29 -29.68
CA GLN A 66 2.59 -0.71 -28.40
C GLN A 66 2.36 0.34 -27.31
N ALA A 67 2.51 1.62 -27.65
CA ALA A 67 2.22 2.70 -26.72
C ALA A 67 0.74 2.68 -26.30
N GLU A 68 -0.19 2.61 -27.26
CA GLU A 68 -1.62 2.55 -27.01
C GLU A 68 -1.96 1.36 -26.09
N ALA A 69 -1.47 0.17 -26.43
CA ALA A 69 -1.73 -1.04 -25.63
C ALA A 69 -1.26 -0.87 -24.17
N ARG A 70 -0.10 -0.27 -23.92
CA ARG A 70 0.39 -0.01 -22.57
C ARG A 70 -0.44 1.02 -21.82
N PHE A 71 -0.97 2.03 -22.50
CA PHE A 71 -1.87 3.01 -21.87
C PHE A 71 -3.24 2.40 -21.52
N VAL A 72 -3.70 1.42 -22.28
CA VAL A 72 -4.93 0.67 -21.95
C VAL A 72 -4.68 -0.27 -20.78
N GLN A 73 -3.60 -1.06 -20.84
CA GLN A 73 -3.23 -2.00 -19.78
C GLN A 73 -1.74 -2.33 -19.85
N ALA A 74 -0.94 -1.71 -18.99
CA ALA A 74 0.46 -2.05 -18.85
C ALA A 74 0.63 -3.42 -18.18
N GLY A 75 1.55 -4.22 -18.70
CA GLY A 75 1.98 -5.46 -18.08
C GLY A 75 2.83 -5.21 -16.81
N PRO A 76 3.15 -6.27 -16.07
CA PRO A 76 3.85 -6.17 -14.78
C PRO A 76 5.25 -5.56 -14.87
N ASP A 77 5.95 -5.72 -15.99
CA ASP A 77 7.29 -5.18 -16.26
C ASP A 77 7.28 -4.06 -17.31
N GLU A 78 6.10 -3.48 -17.55
CA GLU A 78 5.92 -2.40 -18.50
C GLU A 78 5.68 -1.08 -17.79
N PHE A 79 6.48 -0.09 -18.16
CA PHE A 79 6.41 1.24 -17.58
C PHE A 79 6.03 2.27 -18.65
N ILE A 80 5.19 3.22 -18.27
CA ILE A 80 4.70 4.29 -19.16
C ILE A 80 5.33 5.60 -18.77
N TYR A 81 5.23 5.95 -17.51
CA TYR A 81 5.71 7.19 -16.93
C TYR A 81 5.96 6.99 -15.43
N ALA A 82 7.04 7.58 -14.89
CA ALA A 82 7.48 7.31 -13.52
C ALA A 82 6.44 7.62 -12.43
N ARG A 83 5.48 8.53 -12.69
CA ARG A 83 4.37 8.79 -11.76
C ARG A 83 3.45 7.57 -11.59
N TYR A 84 3.29 6.76 -12.63
CA TYR A 84 2.51 5.51 -12.59
C TYR A 84 3.33 4.32 -12.14
N GLY A 85 4.63 4.34 -12.40
CA GLY A 85 5.56 3.30 -12.00
C GLY A 85 6.96 3.52 -12.57
N ASN A 86 7.94 3.14 -11.77
CA ASN A 86 9.37 3.19 -12.13
C ASN A 86 10.02 1.88 -11.66
N PRO A 87 10.95 1.27 -12.43
CA PRO A 87 11.57 0.00 -12.03
C PRO A 87 12.24 0.05 -10.66
N THR A 88 12.90 1.16 -10.31
CA THR A 88 13.53 1.32 -8.99
C THR A 88 12.50 1.29 -7.86
N VAL A 89 11.41 2.04 -8.01
CA VAL A 89 10.32 2.06 -7.02
C VAL A 89 9.64 0.70 -6.94
N ALA A 90 9.38 0.07 -8.08
CA ALA A 90 8.76 -1.24 -8.12
C ALA A 90 9.60 -2.32 -7.42
N MET A 91 10.93 -2.29 -7.54
CA MET A 91 11.83 -3.20 -6.81
C MET A 91 11.73 -3.01 -5.29
N PHE A 92 11.59 -1.76 -4.84
CA PHE A 92 11.37 -1.46 -3.42
C PHE A 92 10.02 -1.99 -2.94
N GLU A 93 8.94 -1.71 -3.68
CA GLU A 93 7.58 -2.19 -3.38
C GLU A 93 7.52 -3.71 -3.31
N ASP A 94 8.05 -4.41 -4.33
CA ASP A 94 8.11 -5.88 -4.37
C ASP A 94 8.85 -6.45 -3.15
N ARG A 95 9.94 -5.81 -2.72
CA ARG A 95 10.75 -6.25 -1.57
C ARG A 95 10.01 -6.06 -0.25
N ILE A 96 9.34 -4.92 -0.07
CA ILE A 96 8.54 -4.67 1.14
C ILE A 96 7.36 -5.63 1.21
N ALA A 97 6.61 -5.81 0.11
CA ALA A 97 5.52 -6.78 0.06
C ALA A 97 5.99 -8.19 0.45
N MET A 98 7.15 -8.61 -0.06
CA MET A 98 7.73 -9.91 0.26
C MET A 98 8.12 -10.06 1.75
N LEU A 99 8.71 -9.02 2.34
CA LEU A 99 9.13 -9.03 3.75
C LEU A 99 7.94 -9.05 4.70
N GLU A 100 6.87 -8.34 4.37
CA GLU A 100 5.63 -8.26 5.14
C GLU A 100 4.70 -9.47 4.87
N GLY A 101 4.96 -10.26 3.82
CA GLY A 101 4.07 -11.34 3.38
C GLY A 101 2.76 -10.79 2.80
N ALA A 102 2.79 -9.56 2.30
CA ALA A 102 1.67 -8.89 1.67
C ALA A 102 1.55 -9.28 0.19
N GLU A 103 0.36 -9.10 -0.36
CA GLU A 103 0.10 -9.32 -1.78
C GLU A 103 0.79 -8.26 -2.64
N ASP A 104 0.77 -7.00 -2.19
CA ASP A 104 1.39 -5.85 -2.86
C ASP A 104 1.80 -4.78 -1.83
N ALA A 105 2.61 -3.81 -2.26
CA ALA A 105 2.97 -2.62 -1.52
C ALA A 105 2.98 -1.40 -2.44
N PHE A 106 2.72 -0.23 -1.89
CA PHE A 106 2.75 1.03 -2.60
C PHE A 106 3.65 2.04 -1.89
N ALA A 107 4.69 2.49 -2.58
CA ALA A 107 5.63 3.46 -2.05
C ALA A 107 5.12 4.90 -2.21
N THR A 108 5.27 5.68 -1.16
CA THR A 108 4.93 7.09 -1.13
C THR A 108 6.14 7.95 -0.77
N ALA A 109 6.06 9.26 -0.98
CA ALA A 109 7.16 10.18 -0.71
C ALA A 109 7.49 10.34 0.79
N SER A 110 6.58 9.94 1.68
CA SER A 110 6.77 9.99 3.14
C SER A 110 5.83 9.03 3.86
N GLY A 111 6.14 8.67 5.11
CA GLY A 111 5.26 7.86 5.95
C GLY A 111 3.89 8.52 6.17
N MET A 112 3.84 9.84 6.33
CA MET A 112 2.56 10.55 6.48
C MET A 112 1.72 10.52 5.20
N ALA A 113 2.36 10.55 4.03
CA ALA A 113 1.67 10.34 2.75
C ALA A 113 1.13 8.90 2.64
N ALA A 114 1.84 7.90 3.18
CA ALA A 114 1.34 6.54 3.26
C ALA A 114 0.11 6.42 4.16
N VAL A 115 0.17 6.96 5.38
CA VAL A 115 -0.95 6.93 6.34
C VAL A 115 -2.18 7.66 5.79
N SER A 116 -2.02 8.89 5.33
CA SER A 116 -3.14 9.67 4.79
C SER A 116 -3.70 9.05 3.51
N GLY A 117 -2.83 8.58 2.61
CA GLY A 117 -3.24 7.91 1.38
C GLY A 117 -4.04 6.63 1.65
N ALA A 118 -3.58 5.79 2.59
CA ALA A 118 -4.29 4.58 2.98
C ALA A 118 -5.69 4.89 3.54
N LEU A 119 -5.79 5.85 4.47
CA LEU A 119 -7.08 6.21 5.08
C LEU A 119 -8.05 6.85 4.07
N ILE A 120 -7.58 7.82 3.29
CA ILE A 120 -8.41 8.54 2.29
C ILE A 120 -8.87 7.59 1.17
N SER A 121 -8.06 6.60 0.78
CA SER A 121 -8.45 5.64 -0.25
C SER A 121 -9.56 4.68 0.19
N MET A 122 -9.69 4.44 1.50
CA MET A 122 -10.66 3.49 2.07
C MET A 122 -11.93 4.15 2.60
N LEU A 123 -11.91 5.46 2.87
CA LEU A 123 -12.94 6.17 3.61
C LEU A 123 -13.62 7.24 2.75
N LYS A 124 -14.89 7.45 2.99
CA LYS A 124 -15.70 8.51 2.39
C LYS A 124 -16.54 9.21 3.47
N ALA A 125 -17.13 10.35 3.14
CA ALA A 125 -18.07 11.04 4.02
C ALA A 125 -19.18 10.10 4.54
N GLY A 126 -19.45 10.13 5.82
CA GLY A 126 -20.40 9.26 6.52
C GLY A 126 -19.83 7.92 7.01
N ASP A 127 -18.60 7.56 6.62
CA ASP A 127 -17.93 6.38 7.19
C ASP A 127 -17.41 6.67 8.62
N HIS A 128 -17.26 5.61 9.41
CA HIS A 128 -16.78 5.67 10.77
C HIS A 128 -15.44 4.96 10.96
N VAL A 129 -14.57 5.58 11.77
CA VAL A 129 -13.27 5.04 12.19
C VAL A 129 -13.22 4.97 13.71
N VAL A 130 -12.74 3.86 14.24
CA VAL A 130 -12.37 3.77 15.67
C VAL A 130 -10.86 3.84 15.78
N SER A 131 -10.34 4.71 16.61
CA SER A 131 -8.91 4.94 16.75
C SER A 131 -8.45 4.95 18.20
N ALA A 132 -7.24 4.45 18.45
CA ALA A 132 -6.56 4.70 19.71
C ALA A 132 -6.26 6.19 19.87
N LYS A 133 -6.25 6.68 21.13
CA LYS A 133 -5.82 8.04 21.45
C LYS A 133 -4.31 8.21 21.41
N ALA A 134 -3.58 7.16 21.77
CA ALA A 134 -2.11 7.16 21.80
C ALA A 134 -1.57 6.94 20.40
N LEU A 135 -1.36 8.03 19.67
CA LEU A 135 -0.86 8.06 18.30
C LEU A 135 0.26 9.10 18.14
N PHE A 136 1.08 8.91 17.14
CA PHE A 136 1.94 9.98 16.63
C PHE A 136 1.10 11.22 16.28
N GLY A 137 1.54 12.40 16.72
CA GLY A 137 0.74 13.63 16.64
C GLY A 137 0.21 13.96 15.25
N SER A 138 0.97 13.67 14.18
CA SER A 138 0.50 13.88 12.81
C SER A 138 -0.56 12.86 12.39
N CYS A 139 -0.50 11.62 12.89
CA CYS A 139 -1.55 10.64 12.66
C CYS A 139 -2.84 11.04 13.37
N LEU A 140 -2.72 11.52 14.62
CA LEU A 140 -3.85 12.07 15.36
C LEU A 140 -4.49 13.25 14.62
N TYR A 141 -3.68 14.18 14.10
CA TYR A 141 -4.17 15.33 13.32
C TYR A 141 -4.92 14.92 12.05
N ILE A 142 -4.45 13.87 11.35
CA ILE A 142 -5.17 13.34 10.17
C ILE A 142 -6.56 12.86 10.58
N LEU A 143 -6.67 12.09 11.66
CA LEU A 143 -7.94 11.53 12.13
C LEU A 143 -8.87 12.61 12.70
N GLU A 144 -8.34 13.44 13.59
CA GLU A 144 -9.14 14.41 14.35
C GLU A 144 -9.55 15.63 13.51
N THR A 145 -8.72 16.05 12.57
CA THR A 145 -8.92 17.30 11.83
C THR A 145 -9.21 17.07 10.36
N ILE A 146 -8.33 16.31 9.67
CA ILE A 146 -8.46 16.18 8.20
C ILE A 146 -9.65 15.31 7.85
N LEU A 147 -9.74 14.09 8.35
CA LEU A 147 -10.82 13.16 8.01
C LEU A 147 -12.18 13.65 8.48
N THR A 148 -12.26 14.25 9.66
CA THR A 148 -13.53 14.86 10.15
C THR A 148 -13.97 16.04 9.29
N GLY A 149 -13.02 16.84 8.78
CA GLY A 149 -13.28 17.90 7.80
C GLY A 149 -13.86 17.38 6.49
N PHE A 150 -13.60 16.13 6.12
CA PHE A 150 -14.20 15.46 4.96
C PHE A 150 -15.46 14.64 5.30
N GLY A 151 -15.99 14.78 6.51
CA GLY A 151 -17.23 14.13 6.93
C GLY A 151 -17.07 12.68 7.37
N VAL A 152 -15.87 12.23 7.69
CA VAL A 152 -15.63 10.94 8.35
C VAL A 152 -15.81 11.10 9.85
N GLU A 153 -16.55 10.19 10.48
CA GLU A 153 -16.69 10.16 11.93
C GLU A 153 -15.56 9.37 12.58
N VAL A 154 -14.98 9.92 13.65
CA VAL A 154 -13.88 9.26 14.38
C VAL A 154 -14.23 9.13 15.85
N THR A 155 -14.18 7.90 16.37
CA THR A 155 -14.30 7.62 17.82
C THR A 155 -12.94 7.24 18.37
N PHE A 156 -12.46 8.01 19.35
CA PHE A 156 -11.20 7.73 20.04
C PHE A 156 -11.43 6.91 21.30
N VAL A 157 -10.61 5.87 21.48
CA VAL A 157 -10.64 4.96 22.63
C VAL A 157 -9.27 4.87 23.32
N ASP A 158 -9.23 4.38 24.54
CA ASP A 158 -7.99 3.90 25.13
C ASP A 158 -7.54 2.65 24.39
N GLY A 159 -6.36 2.70 23.75
CA GLY A 159 -5.83 1.60 22.94
C GLY A 159 -5.61 0.31 23.73
N THR A 160 -5.46 0.40 25.05
CA THR A 160 -5.24 -0.75 25.95
C THR A 160 -6.54 -1.36 26.49
N ASP A 161 -7.68 -0.68 26.34
CA ASP A 161 -8.98 -1.11 26.84
C ASP A 161 -9.83 -1.76 25.74
N LEU A 162 -9.84 -3.08 25.70
CA LEU A 162 -10.59 -3.84 24.70
C LEU A 162 -12.11 -3.67 24.79
N ASP A 163 -12.65 -3.29 25.95
CA ASP A 163 -14.09 -3.07 26.10
C ASP A 163 -14.51 -1.74 25.46
N GLN A 164 -13.66 -0.70 25.54
CA GLN A 164 -13.88 0.53 24.78
C GLN A 164 -13.86 0.27 23.25
N TRP A 165 -12.91 -0.56 22.75
CA TRP A 165 -12.91 -0.94 21.35
C TRP A 165 -14.21 -1.63 20.94
N ARG A 166 -14.67 -2.61 21.71
CA ARG A 166 -15.92 -3.35 21.43
C ARG A 166 -17.14 -2.44 21.43
N ALA A 167 -17.20 -1.51 22.38
CA ALA A 167 -18.31 -0.56 22.50
C ALA A 167 -18.33 0.49 21.37
N ALA A 168 -17.15 0.87 20.87
CA ALA A 168 -17.00 1.89 19.82
C ALA A 168 -17.30 1.37 18.42
N VAL A 169 -17.09 0.07 18.15
CA VAL A 169 -17.33 -0.52 16.82
C VAL A 169 -18.82 -0.55 16.50
N ARG A 170 -19.20 0.02 15.38
CA ARG A 170 -20.56 0.15 14.85
C ARG A 170 -20.70 -0.57 13.50
N PRO A 171 -21.94 -0.81 13.00
CA PRO A 171 -22.13 -1.43 11.67
C PRO A 171 -21.53 -0.63 10.51
N ASP A 172 -21.41 0.67 10.64
CA ASP A 172 -20.81 1.61 9.68
C ASP A 172 -19.31 1.86 9.91
N THR A 173 -18.69 1.22 10.91
CA THR A 173 -17.24 1.29 11.12
C THR A 173 -16.49 0.62 9.96
N LYS A 174 -15.65 1.37 9.27
CA LYS A 174 -14.86 0.92 8.11
C LYS A 174 -13.41 0.64 8.45
N ALA A 175 -12.84 1.32 9.42
CA ALA A 175 -11.46 1.15 9.80
C ALA A 175 -11.27 1.19 11.32
N VAL A 176 -10.25 0.48 11.77
CA VAL A 176 -9.69 0.54 13.11
C VAL A 176 -8.25 0.97 12.98
N PHE A 177 -7.85 2.04 13.67
CA PHE A 177 -6.52 2.61 13.56
C PHE A 177 -5.81 2.68 14.92
N PHE A 178 -4.60 2.15 14.98
CA PHE A 178 -3.77 2.20 16.19
C PHE A 178 -2.29 2.01 15.82
N GLU A 179 -1.42 2.42 16.72
CA GLU A 179 0.00 2.11 16.67
C GLU A 179 0.28 0.98 17.67
N SER A 180 0.96 -0.08 17.24
CA SER A 180 1.34 -1.20 18.09
C SER A 180 2.38 -0.79 19.14
N MET A 181 3.13 0.27 18.84
CA MET A 181 4.10 0.91 19.71
C MET A 181 3.95 2.42 19.53
N SER A 182 3.34 3.09 20.50
CA SER A 182 3.15 4.54 20.44
C SER A 182 4.47 5.28 20.57
N ASN A 183 4.53 6.48 20.00
CA ASN A 183 5.63 7.40 20.26
C ASN A 183 5.68 7.79 21.74
N PRO A 184 6.89 8.05 22.29
CA PRO A 184 7.07 8.54 23.66
C PRO A 184 6.38 9.86 23.90
#